data_cb69d372ee830bf6e90f3bf121f27027
#
_entry.id   cb69d372ee830bf6e90f3bf121f27027
#
_cell.length_a   1.000
_cell.length_b   1.000
_cell.length_c   1.000
_cell.angle_alpha   90.00
_cell.angle_beta   90.00
_cell.angle_gamma   90.00
#
_symmetry.space_group_name_H-M   'P 1'
#
loop_
_entity.id
_entity.type
_entity.pdbx_description
1 polymer ?
#
loop_
_entity_poly.entity_id
_entity_poly.type
_entity_poly.pdbx_seq_one_letter_code
_entity_poly.pdbx_strand_id
1 'polypeptide(L)'
;MANDPFRAFAHPIRRKIVENLAHGPATVGVVTRGFGVSKPTISKHLKVLESAGVVVRRVEGRTHQLDLNVAPLVEAAEWFDRQRVVWTRMFDAVDDLLSKRKEQP
;
A
#
# COMPACT_ATOMS: atom_id res chain seq x y z
N MET A 1 10.41 13.60 0.25
CA MET A 1 9.92 13.70 -1.11
C MET A 1 8.50 13.27 -1.23
N ALA A 2 7.70 14.02 -1.97
CA ALA A 2 6.27 13.83 -2.04
C ALA A 2 5.82 12.52 -2.71
N ASN A 3 6.67 11.93 -3.57
CA ASN A 3 6.29 10.82 -4.45
C ASN A 3 6.88 9.47 -4.01
N ASP A 4 6.79 9.18 -2.71
CA ASP A 4 7.29 7.91 -2.19
C ASP A 4 6.12 6.91 -2.01
N PRO A 5 6.00 5.89 -2.89
CA PRO A 5 4.93 4.91 -2.76
C PRO A 5 5.02 4.08 -1.47
N PHE A 6 6.23 3.88 -0.92
CA PHE A 6 6.37 3.11 0.32
C PHE A 6 5.75 3.85 1.51
N ARG A 7 5.86 5.17 1.54
CA ARG A 7 5.19 5.98 2.55
C ARG A 7 3.67 5.84 2.45
N ALA A 8 3.15 5.75 1.23
CA ALA A 8 1.73 5.56 0.99
C ALA A 8 1.22 4.27 1.64
N PHE A 9 2.03 3.22 1.68
CA PHE A 9 1.66 1.93 2.24
C PHE A 9 2.02 1.76 3.72
N ALA A 10 2.58 2.77 4.36
CA ALA A 10 3.09 2.67 5.73
C ALA A 10 2.00 2.75 6.81
N HIS A 11 0.73 2.83 6.44
CA HIS A 11 -0.38 2.91 7.40
C HIS A 11 -1.53 1.99 6.99
N PRO A 12 -2.14 1.26 7.94
CA PRO A 12 -3.23 0.32 7.63
C PRO A 12 -4.41 0.94 6.90
N ILE A 13 -4.80 2.17 7.27
CA ILE A 13 -5.91 2.87 6.61
C ILE A 13 -5.57 3.14 5.15
N ARG A 14 -4.35 3.60 4.87
CA ARG A 14 -3.93 3.85 3.49
C ARG A 14 -3.89 2.58 2.65
N ARG A 15 -3.40 1.47 3.22
CA ARG A 15 -3.44 0.17 2.55
C ARG A 15 -4.87 -0.27 2.24
N LYS A 16 -5.79 -0.03 3.19
CA LYS A 16 -7.21 -0.40 3.00
C LYS A 16 -7.86 0.42 1.89
N ILE A 17 -7.54 1.70 1.80
CA ILE A 17 -8.03 2.55 0.70
C ILE A 17 -7.55 2.00 -0.65
N VAL A 18 -6.28 1.67 -0.75
CA VAL A 18 -5.71 1.08 -1.99
C VAL A 18 -6.40 -0.23 -2.33
N GLU A 19 -6.58 -1.11 -1.36
CA GLU A 19 -7.29 -2.38 -1.56
C GLU A 19 -8.72 -2.17 -2.07
N ASN A 20 -9.43 -1.22 -1.50
CA ASN A 20 -10.80 -0.92 -1.91
C ASN A 20 -10.84 -0.38 -3.34
N LEU A 21 -9.89 0.48 -3.71
CA LEU A 21 -9.81 1.05 -5.06
C LEU A 21 -9.32 0.04 -6.11
N ALA A 22 -8.74 -1.07 -5.69
CA ALA A 22 -8.34 -2.13 -6.62
C ALA A 22 -9.55 -2.76 -7.34
N HIS A 23 -10.75 -2.61 -6.76
CA HIS A 23 -12.00 -3.09 -7.38
C HIS A 23 -12.57 -2.13 -8.42
N GLY A 24 -12.00 -0.95 -8.55
CA GLY A 24 -12.41 0.08 -9.51
C GLY A 24 -12.54 1.44 -8.87
N PRO A 25 -12.69 2.50 -9.69
CA PRO A 25 -12.89 3.86 -9.17
C PRO A 25 -14.11 3.95 -8.27
N ALA A 26 -14.01 4.77 -7.23
CA ALA A 26 -15.12 4.98 -6.29
C ALA A 26 -15.05 6.37 -5.67
N THR A 27 -16.16 6.84 -5.13
CA THR A 27 -16.19 8.11 -4.39
C THR A 27 -15.46 7.98 -3.05
N VAL A 28 -15.07 9.12 -2.50
CA VAL A 28 -14.43 9.17 -1.17
C VAL A 28 -15.31 8.47 -0.11
N GLY A 29 -16.61 8.73 -0.13
CA GLY A 29 -17.55 8.15 0.82
C GLY A 29 -17.63 6.62 0.74
N VAL A 30 -17.64 6.08 -0.47
CA VAL A 30 -17.68 4.62 -0.67
C VAL A 30 -16.37 3.95 -0.26
N VAL A 31 -15.25 4.52 -0.67
CA VAL A 31 -13.92 3.95 -0.41
C VAL A 31 -13.60 3.90 1.09
N THR A 32 -14.09 4.87 1.84
CA THR A 32 -13.77 5.03 3.27
C THR A 32 -14.90 4.60 4.21
N ARG A 33 -15.92 3.95 3.68
CA ARG A 33 -17.06 3.49 4.48
C ARG A 33 -16.60 2.49 5.53
N GLY A 34 -17.02 2.70 6.77
CA GLY A 34 -16.77 1.77 7.85
C GLY A 34 -15.37 1.84 8.47
N PHE A 35 -14.57 2.84 8.14
CA PHE A 35 -13.22 2.96 8.68
C PHE A 35 -13.18 3.37 10.16
N GLY A 36 -14.27 3.94 10.69
CA GLY A 36 -14.36 4.28 12.11
C GLY A 36 -13.45 5.43 12.55
N VAL A 37 -13.00 6.26 11.63
CA VAL A 37 -12.15 7.42 11.92
C VAL A 37 -12.80 8.70 11.39
N SER A 38 -12.35 9.85 11.89
CA SER A 38 -12.92 11.14 11.51
C SER A 38 -12.63 11.49 10.05
N LYS A 39 -13.47 12.36 9.48
CA LYS A 39 -13.25 12.87 8.12
C LYS A 39 -11.91 13.59 7.96
N PRO A 40 -11.46 14.44 8.91
CA PRO A 40 -10.11 15.04 8.81
C PRO A 40 -8.99 13.99 8.77
N THR A 41 -9.12 12.90 9.51
CA THR A 41 -8.14 11.81 9.48
C THR A 41 -8.12 11.15 8.10
N ILE A 42 -9.28 10.87 7.53
CA ILE A 42 -9.38 10.34 6.16
C ILE A 42 -8.72 11.29 5.16
N SER A 43 -9.01 12.60 5.27
CA SER A 43 -8.43 13.59 4.36
C SER A 43 -6.91 13.60 4.41
N LYS A 44 -6.32 13.44 5.58
CA LYS A 44 -4.85 13.36 5.74
C LYS A 44 -4.28 12.15 5.00
N HIS A 45 -4.92 10.99 5.17
CA HIS A 45 -4.47 9.77 4.50
C HIS A 45 -4.61 9.87 2.98
N LEU A 46 -5.69 10.46 2.50
CA LEU A 46 -5.88 10.68 1.06
C LEU A 46 -4.84 11.63 0.49
N LYS A 47 -4.48 12.69 1.24
CA LYS A 47 -3.40 13.60 0.82
C LYS A 47 -2.06 12.89 0.64
N VAL A 48 -1.71 11.99 1.54
CA VAL A 48 -0.48 11.21 1.44
C VAL A 48 -0.50 10.34 0.18
N LEU A 49 -1.63 9.64 -0.06
CA LEU A 49 -1.80 8.78 -1.24
C LEU A 49 -1.75 9.59 -2.54
N GLU A 50 -2.40 10.76 -2.56
CA GLU A 50 -2.37 11.65 -3.73
C GLU A 50 -0.99 12.22 -3.98
N SER A 51 -0.28 12.65 -2.92
CA SER A 51 1.09 13.17 -3.02
C SER A 51 2.07 12.12 -3.52
N ALA A 52 1.86 10.86 -3.15
CA ALA A 52 2.68 9.74 -3.63
C ALA A 52 2.33 9.33 -5.07
N GLY A 53 1.29 9.92 -5.64
CA GLY A 53 0.83 9.58 -6.99
C GLY A 53 0.11 8.26 -7.09
N VAL A 54 -0.22 7.63 -5.95
CA VAL A 54 -0.91 6.32 -5.91
C VAL A 54 -2.41 6.47 -6.19
N VAL A 55 -2.99 7.58 -5.75
CA VAL A 55 -4.41 7.89 -5.93
C VAL A 55 -4.54 9.16 -6.75
N VAL A 56 -5.42 9.13 -7.73
CA VAL A 56 -5.79 10.29 -8.54
C VAL A 56 -7.24 10.67 -8.21
N ARG A 57 -7.47 11.94 -7.98
CA ARG A 57 -8.80 12.47 -7.69
C ARG A 57 -9.35 13.17 -8.91
N ARG A 58 -10.58 12.83 -9.31
CA ARG A 58 -11.34 13.57 -10.29
C ARG A 58 -12.53 14.23 -9.62
N VAL A 59 -12.68 15.53 -9.85
CA VAL A 59 -13.80 16.30 -9.31
C VAL A 59 -14.79 16.56 -10.42
N GLU A 60 -16.01 16.06 -10.25
CA GLU A 60 -17.12 16.29 -11.17
C GLU A 60 -18.27 16.91 -10.36
N GLY A 61 -18.43 18.25 -10.48
CA GLY A 61 -19.38 18.98 -9.66
C GLY A 61 -19.03 18.88 -8.18
N ARG A 62 -19.91 18.30 -7.38
CA ARG A 62 -19.68 18.06 -5.94
C ARG A 62 -19.13 16.68 -5.63
N THR A 63 -18.94 15.86 -6.65
CA THR A 63 -18.50 14.49 -6.49
C THR A 63 -17.00 14.39 -6.66
N HIS A 64 -16.32 13.81 -5.67
CA HIS A 64 -14.91 13.49 -5.71
C HIS A 64 -14.74 12.00 -5.94
N GLN A 65 -14.28 11.63 -7.11
CA GLN A 65 -14.04 10.25 -7.48
C GLN A 65 -12.54 9.94 -7.43
N LEU A 66 -12.21 8.83 -6.80
CA LEU A 66 -10.83 8.37 -6.63
C LEU A 66 -10.56 7.18 -7.54
N ASP A 67 -9.35 7.12 -8.05
CA ASP A 67 -8.86 6.01 -8.87
C ASP A 67 -7.42 5.69 -8.50
N LEU A 68 -7.00 4.45 -8.70
CA LEU A 68 -5.61 4.06 -8.54
C LEU A 68 -4.80 4.45 -9.78
N ASN A 69 -3.60 4.97 -9.53
CA ASN A 69 -2.57 5.05 -10.54
C ASN A 69 -1.63 3.87 -10.33
N VAL A 70 -1.64 2.92 -11.26
CA VAL A 70 -0.89 1.67 -11.10
C VAL A 70 0.61 1.83 -11.24
N ALA A 71 1.09 2.90 -11.87
CA ALA A 71 2.53 3.07 -12.12
C ALA A 71 3.38 3.05 -10.85
N PRO A 72 3.06 3.81 -9.78
CA PRO A 72 3.82 3.71 -8.53
C PRO A 72 3.72 2.34 -7.86
N LEU A 73 2.60 1.64 -8.02
CA LEU A 73 2.40 0.30 -7.48
C LEU A 73 3.31 -0.70 -8.18
N VAL A 74 3.40 -0.62 -9.50
CA VAL A 74 4.29 -1.47 -10.32
C VAL A 74 5.75 -1.21 -9.93
N GLU A 75 6.14 0.05 -9.77
CA GLU A 75 7.48 0.43 -9.35
C GLU A 75 7.85 -0.19 -8.00
N ALA A 76 6.93 -0.11 -7.03
CA ALA A 76 7.13 -0.72 -5.71
C ALA A 76 7.22 -2.25 -5.81
N ALA A 77 6.36 -2.88 -6.60
CA ALA A 77 6.37 -4.32 -6.81
C ALA A 77 7.69 -4.79 -7.44
N GLU A 78 8.21 -4.06 -8.41
CA GLU A 78 9.50 -4.37 -9.03
C GLU A 78 10.64 -4.28 -8.04
N TRP A 79 10.60 -3.28 -7.16
CA TRP A 79 11.60 -3.15 -6.11
C TRP A 79 11.58 -4.37 -5.17
N PHE A 80 10.40 -4.79 -4.71
CA PHE A 80 10.25 -5.98 -3.88
C PHE A 80 10.71 -7.25 -4.60
N ASP A 81 10.40 -7.38 -5.87
CA ASP A 81 10.86 -8.53 -6.67
C ASP A 81 12.39 -8.61 -6.74
N ARG A 82 13.05 -7.47 -6.91
CA ARG A 82 14.52 -7.44 -6.91
C ARG A 82 15.11 -7.85 -5.56
N GLN A 83 14.45 -7.47 -4.46
CA GLN A 83 14.91 -7.82 -3.12
C GLN A 83 14.61 -9.28 -2.76
N ARG A 84 13.59 -9.87 -3.36
CA ARG A 84 13.10 -11.20 -3.02
C ARG A 84 14.19 -12.27 -3.08
N VAL A 85 15.09 -12.20 -4.05
CA VAL A 85 16.19 -13.16 -4.18
C VAL A 85 17.10 -13.13 -2.96
N VAL A 86 17.45 -11.93 -2.51
CA VAL A 86 18.29 -11.75 -1.31
C VAL A 86 17.57 -12.24 -0.07
N TRP A 87 16.32 -11.87 0.10
CA TRP A 87 15.52 -12.28 1.27
C TRP A 87 15.32 -13.79 1.32
N THR A 88 15.07 -14.42 0.17
CA THR A 88 14.93 -15.88 0.09
C THR A 88 16.20 -16.59 0.55
N ARG A 89 17.37 -16.10 0.14
CA ARG A 89 18.65 -16.64 0.61
C ARG A 89 18.82 -16.49 2.12
N MET A 90 18.39 -15.35 2.66
CA MET A 90 18.45 -15.11 4.10
C MET A 90 17.52 -16.06 4.87
N PHE A 91 16.31 -16.27 4.39
CA PHE A 91 15.34 -17.18 5.00
C PHE A 91 15.84 -18.64 4.92
N ASP A 92 16.39 -19.05 3.79
CA ASP A 92 16.97 -20.39 3.63
C ASP A 92 18.12 -20.62 4.60
N ALA A 93 18.99 -19.64 4.80
CA ALA A 93 20.09 -19.71 5.75
C ALA A 93 19.57 -19.88 7.19
N VAL A 94 18.51 -19.15 7.56
CA VAL A 94 17.88 -19.26 8.88
C VAL A 94 17.24 -20.64 9.04
N ASP A 95 16.54 -21.12 8.02
CA ASP A 95 15.92 -22.44 8.03
C ASP A 95 16.96 -23.55 8.22
N ASP A 96 18.10 -23.46 7.54
CA ASP A 96 19.20 -24.40 7.69
C ASP A 96 19.74 -24.41 9.13
N LEU A 97 19.92 -23.23 9.72
CA LEU A 97 20.35 -23.11 11.11
C LEU A 97 19.37 -23.75 12.07
N LEU A 98 18.09 -23.52 11.89
CA LEU A 98 17.03 -24.09 12.73
C LEU A 98 16.97 -25.61 12.58
N SER A 99 17.12 -26.11 11.36
CA SER A 99 17.14 -27.55 11.09
C SER A 99 18.33 -28.23 11.78
N LYS A 100 19.50 -27.63 11.73
CA LYS A 100 20.69 -28.13 12.42
C LYS A 100 20.52 -28.15 13.92
N ARG A 101 19.86 -27.15 14.50
CA ARG A 101 19.55 -27.13 15.94
C ARG A 101 18.63 -28.28 16.35
N LYS A 102 17.67 -28.61 15.53
CA LYS A 102 16.73 -29.72 15.79
C LYS A 102 17.40 -31.08 15.71
N GLU A 103 18.45 -31.23 14.91
CA GLU A 103 19.19 -32.46 14.73
C GLU A 103 20.22 -32.74 15.83
N GLN A 104 20.58 -31.74 16.63
CA GLN A 104 21.51 -31.91 17.74
C GLN A 104 20.78 -32.54 18.94
N PRO A 105 21.34 -33.62 19.51
CA PRO A 105 20.80 -34.27 20.70
C PRO A 105 20.83 -33.38 21.95
#